data_6ee1c59c20884fe39d677aa8db0f0ff5
#
_entry.id   6ee1c59c20884fe39d677aa8db0f0ff5
#
_cell.length_a   1.000
_cell.length_b   1.000
_cell.length_c   1.000
_cell.angle_alpha   90.00
_cell.angle_beta   90.00
_cell.angle_gamma   90.00
#
_symmetry.space_group_name_H-M   'P 1'
#
loop_
_entity.id
_entity.type
_entity.pdbx_description
1 polymer ?
#
loop_
_entity_poly.entity_id
_entity_poly.type
_entity_poly.pdbx_seq_one_letter_code
_entity_poly.pdbx_strand_id
1 'polypeptide(L)'
;EYIDVQPPKRERGKILQWVHLADTDEHKRKLLMSVLQAHPGRQFVFVRTRERVELIANFLRSQFGTGRKIVTLRGDMPQSDRQRIMNELKQTTEITLVATDIAARGLDVDDITLVVNYDLPKQADVYLHRIGRTARGGQKGTAVSLVEAHDALLLGRVERYLDAKLDRRTIEGLKPQYKFPSTEKSRSKKKVKKKTDKKKKSR
;
A
#
# COMPACT_ATOMS: atom_id res chain seq x y z
N GLU A 1 13.88 22.03 -8.64
CA GLU A 1 12.49 22.17 -8.24
C GLU A 1 11.78 20.85 -8.48
N TYR A 2 11.41 20.15 -7.43
CA TYR A 2 10.61 18.91 -7.55
C TYR A 2 9.16 19.31 -7.68
N ILE A 3 8.58 19.16 -8.87
CA ILE A 3 7.13 19.29 -9.06
C ILE A 3 6.49 18.06 -8.45
N ASP A 4 5.91 18.22 -7.26
CA ASP A 4 5.12 17.20 -6.58
C ASP A 4 3.75 17.09 -7.28
N VAL A 5 3.67 16.25 -8.30
CA VAL A 5 2.44 16.00 -9.05
C VAL A 5 1.57 15.02 -8.26
N GLN A 6 0.85 15.52 -7.27
CA GLN A 6 -0.23 14.72 -6.67
C GLN A 6 -1.28 14.44 -7.75
N PRO A 7 -1.79 13.18 -7.84
CA PRO A 7 -2.87 12.91 -8.78
C PRO A 7 -4.06 13.83 -8.48
N PRO A 8 -4.63 14.48 -9.50
CA PRO A 8 -5.75 15.38 -9.35
C PRO A 8 -6.90 14.72 -8.58
N LYS A 9 -7.64 15.47 -7.76
CA LYS A 9 -8.80 14.93 -7.01
C LYS A 9 -9.78 14.15 -7.90
N ARG A 10 -9.91 14.52 -9.19
CA ARG A 10 -10.72 13.82 -10.19
C ARG A 10 -10.24 12.38 -10.48
N GLU A 11 -8.94 12.12 -10.46
CA GLU A 11 -8.39 10.79 -10.73
C GLU A 11 -8.49 9.86 -9.52
N ARG A 12 -8.50 10.41 -8.29
CA ARG A 12 -8.67 9.63 -7.06
C ARG A 12 -9.99 8.87 -7.01
N GLY A 13 -11.07 9.43 -7.59
CA GLY A 13 -12.38 8.78 -7.68
C GLY A 13 -12.44 7.56 -8.61
N LYS A 14 -11.39 7.35 -9.43
CA LYS A 14 -11.29 6.20 -10.35
C LYS A 14 -10.51 5.03 -9.75
N ILE A 15 -9.87 5.21 -8.59
CA ILE A 15 -9.10 4.16 -7.91
C ILE A 15 -9.96 3.51 -6.83
N LEU A 16 -10.31 2.25 -7.04
CA LEU A 16 -10.95 1.45 -6.02
C LEU A 16 -9.92 1.03 -4.96
N GLN A 17 -10.15 1.37 -3.69
CA GLN A 17 -9.17 1.19 -2.63
C GLN A 17 -9.75 0.41 -1.46
N TRP A 18 -8.99 -0.58 -0.94
CA TRP A 18 -9.34 -1.28 0.29
C TRP A 18 -8.11 -1.86 0.98
N VAL A 19 -8.32 -2.39 2.17
CA VAL A 19 -7.28 -3.07 2.94
C VAL A 19 -7.69 -4.49 3.29
N HIS A 20 -6.69 -5.39 3.33
CA HIS A 20 -6.79 -6.68 4.01
C HIS A 20 -5.93 -6.64 5.26
N LEU A 21 -6.51 -7.06 6.39
CA LEU A 21 -5.79 -7.19 7.65
C LEU A 21 -5.10 -8.56 7.70
N ALA A 22 -3.86 -8.57 8.14
CA ALA A 22 -3.04 -9.77 8.24
C ALA A 22 -2.53 -9.95 9.68
N ASP A 23 -2.51 -11.19 10.16
CA ASP A 23 -2.02 -11.53 11.49
C ASP A 23 -0.50 -11.62 11.54
N THR A 24 0.11 -12.14 10.46
CA THR A 24 1.54 -12.41 10.34
C THR A 24 2.03 -12.13 8.91
N ASP A 25 3.35 -12.06 8.71
CA ASP A 25 3.94 -11.94 7.37
C ASP A 25 3.59 -13.15 6.47
N GLU A 26 3.47 -14.36 7.03
CA GLU A 26 3.03 -15.53 6.27
C GLU A 26 1.57 -15.37 5.78
N HIS A 27 0.66 -14.93 6.66
CA HIS A 27 -0.72 -14.63 6.30
C HIS A 27 -0.77 -13.54 5.22
N LYS A 28 0.07 -12.51 5.36
CA LYS A 28 0.21 -11.42 4.40
C LYS A 28 0.65 -11.90 3.01
N ARG A 29 1.56 -12.88 2.94
CA ARG A 29 1.96 -13.51 1.66
C ARG A 29 0.82 -14.31 1.02
N LYS A 30 0.01 -15.02 1.81
CA LYS A 30 -1.19 -15.72 1.29
C LYS A 30 -2.21 -14.74 0.73
N LEU A 31 -2.46 -13.62 1.44
CA LEU A 31 -3.31 -12.53 0.96
C LEU A 31 -2.76 -11.91 -0.33
N LEU A 32 -1.44 -11.67 -0.41
CA LEU A 32 -0.79 -11.16 -1.63
C LEU A 32 -1.08 -12.07 -2.82
N MET A 33 -0.87 -13.37 -2.68
CA MET A 33 -1.14 -14.35 -3.75
C MET A 33 -2.58 -14.27 -4.23
N SER A 34 -3.56 -14.33 -3.31
CA SER A 34 -4.98 -14.26 -3.66
C SER A 34 -5.33 -12.95 -4.37
N VAL A 35 -4.77 -11.82 -3.92
CA VAL A 35 -5.00 -10.51 -4.55
C VAL A 35 -4.39 -10.47 -5.96
N LEU A 36 -3.16 -10.95 -6.16
CA LEU A 36 -2.51 -10.94 -7.46
C LEU A 36 -3.21 -11.87 -8.46
N GLN A 37 -3.66 -13.04 -8.03
CA GLN A 37 -4.39 -14.00 -8.86
C GLN A 37 -5.77 -13.47 -9.30
N ALA A 38 -6.44 -12.71 -8.44
CA ALA A 38 -7.76 -12.14 -8.73
C ALA A 38 -7.71 -10.94 -9.70
N HIS A 39 -6.53 -10.39 -9.98
CA HIS A 39 -6.39 -9.19 -10.80
C HIS A 39 -5.39 -9.43 -11.94
N PRO A 40 -5.84 -9.75 -13.15
CA PRO A 40 -4.95 -9.89 -14.31
C PRO A 40 -4.33 -8.54 -14.71
N GLY A 41 -3.32 -8.60 -15.57
CA GLY A 41 -2.66 -7.41 -16.13
C GLY A 41 -1.38 -7.01 -15.40
N ARG A 42 -0.93 -5.78 -15.63
CA ARG A 42 0.28 -5.21 -15.02
C ARG A 42 0.04 -4.86 -13.57
N GLN A 43 0.89 -5.38 -12.68
CA GLN A 43 0.73 -5.20 -11.23
C GLN A 43 2.00 -4.64 -10.60
N PHE A 44 1.84 -3.72 -9.64
CA PHE A 44 2.93 -3.18 -8.84
C PHE A 44 2.76 -3.57 -7.38
N VAL A 45 3.82 -4.14 -6.80
CA VAL A 45 3.89 -4.51 -5.39
C VAL A 45 4.95 -3.64 -4.72
N PHE A 46 4.52 -2.77 -3.83
CA PHE A 46 5.40 -1.89 -3.07
C PHE A 46 5.80 -2.51 -1.73
N VAL A 47 7.09 -2.59 -1.49
CA VAL A 47 7.70 -3.04 -0.23
C VAL A 47 8.59 -1.96 0.34
N ARG A 48 8.94 -2.09 1.64
CA ARG A 48 9.65 -1.03 2.38
C ARG A 48 11.16 -1.03 2.14
N THR A 49 11.80 -2.19 1.99
CA THR A 49 13.25 -2.32 1.89
C THR A 49 13.69 -3.13 0.68
N ARG A 50 14.98 -3.03 0.31
CA ARG A 50 15.57 -3.76 -0.82
C ARG A 50 15.59 -5.27 -0.57
N GLU A 51 15.86 -5.67 0.65
CA GLU A 51 15.87 -7.09 1.09
C GLU A 51 14.47 -7.69 0.91
N ARG A 52 13.42 -6.92 1.23
CA ARG A 52 12.04 -7.37 1.03
C ARG A 52 11.66 -7.43 -0.45
N VAL A 53 12.26 -6.63 -1.33
CA VAL A 53 12.04 -6.76 -2.79
C VAL A 53 12.42 -8.16 -3.24
N GLU A 54 13.62 -8.64 -2.90
CA GLU A 54 14.08 -9.97 -3.32
C GLU A 54 13.29 -11.09 -2.61
N LEU A 55 13.01 -10.94 -1.31
CA LEU A 55 12.24 -11.93 -0.57
C LEU A 55 10.85 -12.15 -1.19
N ILE A 56 10.12 -11.07 -1.46
CA ILE A 56 8.77 -11.15 -2.03
C ILE A 56 8.82 -11.58 -3.50
N ALA A 57 9.79 -11.09 -4.28
CA ALA A 57 9.92 -11.52 -5.67
C ALA A 57 10.25 -13.02 -5.80
N ASN A 58 11.15 -13.55 -4.97
CA ASN A 58 11.48 -14.96 -4.95
C ASN A 58 10.30 -15.83 -4.51
N PHE A 59 9.57 -15.39 -3.49
CA PHE A 59 8.32 -16.02 -3.09
C PHE A 59 7.32 -16.05 -4.25
N LEU A 60 7.09 -14.94 -4.94
CA LEU A 60 6.16 -14.88 -6.07
C LEU A 60 6.63 -15.76 -7.25
N ARG A 61 7.92 -15.77 -7.56
CA ARG A 61 8.48 -16.66 -8.61
C ARG A 61 8.25 -18.13 -8.29
N SER A 62 8.43 -18.54 -7.02
CA SER A 62 8.18 -19.92 -6.60
C SER A 62 6.71 -20.33 -6.69
N GLN A 63 5.78 -19.38 -6.54
CA GLN A 63 4.34 -19.64 -6.56
C GLN A 63 3.75 -19.58 -7.98
N PHE A 64 4.19 -18.62 -8.79
CA PHE A 64 3.67 -18.47 -10.16
C PHE A 64 4.41 -19.29 -11.21
N GLY A 65 5.64 -19.76 -10.90
CA GLY A 65 6.47 -20.47 -11.88
C GLY A 65 6.65 -19.64 -13.16
N THR A 66 6.31 -20.23 -14.31
CA THR A 66 6.34 -19.56 -15.62
C THR A 66 5.03 -18.83 -15.97
N GLY A 67 3.97 -19.02 -15.18
CA GLY A 67 2.64 -18.47 -15.46
C GLY A 67 2.53 -16.94 -15.37
N ARG A 68 3.50 -16.30 -14.71
CA ARG A 68 3.54 -14.84 -14.58
C ARG A 68 4.97 -14.33 -14.45
N LYS A 69 5.30 -13.29 -15.19
CA LYS A 69 6.62 -12.68 -15.12
C LYS A 69 6.75 -11.82 -13.85
N ILE A 70 7.78 -12.10 -13.04
CA ILE A 70 8.09 -11.33 -11.82
C ILE A 70 9.42 -10.61 -12.01
N VAL A 71 9.37 -9.29 -12.00
CA VAL A 71 10.54 -8.43 -12.11
C VAL A 71 10.73 -7.58 -10.85
N THR A 72 11.98 -7.23 -10.58
CA THR A 72 12.33 -6.38 -9.41
C THR A 72 12.97 -5.09 -9.87
N LEU A 73 12.69 -4.01 -9.14
CA LEU A 73 13.37 -2.74 -9.36
C LEU A 73 13.95 -2.23 -8.05
N ARG A 74 15.27 -2.04 -8.04
CA ARG A 74 16.04 -1.53 -6.90
C ARG A 74 16.79 -0.26 -7.29
N GLY A 75 17.03 0.61 -6.31
CA GLY A 75 17.72 1.87 -6.55
C GLY A 75 19.23 1.75 -6.86
N ASP A 76 19.82 0.59 -6.56
CA ASP A 76 21.24 0.26 -6.79
C ASP A 76 21.49 -0.48 -8.11
N MET A 77 20.47 -0.66 -8.95
CA MET A 77 20.59 -1.34 -10.24
C MET A 77 21.31 -0.44 -11.27
N PRO A 78 22.16 -1.02 -12.15
CA PRO A 78 22.68 -0.34 -13.31
C PRO A 78 21.56 0.23 -14.20
N GLN A 79 21.82 1.34 -14.85
CA GLN A 79 20.84 2.00 -15.72
C GLN A 79 20.39 1.10 -16.88
N SER A 80 21.29 0.28 -17.42
CA SER A 80 20.98 -0.72 -18.46
C SER A 80 19.93 -1.74 -18.02
N ASP A 81 20.09 -2.28 -16.80
CA ASP A 81 19.13 -3.23 -16.24
C ASP A 81 17.79 -2.57 -15.97
N ARG A 82 17.80 -1.35 -15.46
CA ARG A 82 16.61 -0.55 -15.26
C ARG A 82 15.85 -0.34 -16.58
N GLN A 83 16.57 0.02 -17.65
CA GLN A 83 15.97 0.22 -18.97
C GLN A 83 15.38 -1.09 -19.53
N ARG A 84 16.07 -2.21 -19.34
CA ARG A 84 15.56 -3.54 -19.74
C ARG A 84 14.25 -3.86 -19.03
N ILE A 85 14.19 -3.68 -17.71
CA ILE A 85 12.96 -3.91 -16.92
C ILE A 85 11.83 -2.98 -17.38
N MET A 86 12.12 -1.73 -17.69
CA MET A 86 11.13 -0.79 -18.22
C MET A 86 10.54 -1.25 -19.56
N ASN A 87 11.40 -1.75 -20.46
CA ASN A 87 10.96 -2.29 -21.73
C ASN A 87 10.09 -3.55 -21.52
N GLU A 88 10.49 -4.43 -20.61
CA GLU A 88 9.71 -5.63 -20.24
C GLU A 88 8.33 -5.25 -19.68
N LEU A 89 8.25 -4.24 -18.81
CA LEU A 89 6.99 -3.74 -18.25
C LEU A 89 6.05 -3.18 -19.34
N LYS A 90 6.60 -2.53 -20.36
CA LYS A 90 5.81 -1.99 -21.48
C LYS A 90 5.32 -3.07 -22.44
N GLN A 91 6.12 -4.10 -22.69
CA GLN A 91 5.83 -5.15 -23.66
C GLN A 91 4.99 -6.31 -23.10
N THR A 92 5.06 -6.56 -21.78
CA THR A 92 4.40 -7.71 -21.14
C THR A 92 3.14 -7.25 -20.42
N THR A 93 2.01 -7.89 -20.67
CA THR A 93 0.74 -7.58 -19.98
C THR A 93 0.63 -8.32 -18.64
N GLU A 94 0.99 -9.60 -18.57
CA GLU A 94 0.93 -10.42 -17.35
C GLU A 94 2.27 -10.37 -16.62
N ILE A 95 2.51 -9.24 -15.93
CA ILE A 95 3.76 -8.97 -15.24
C ILE A 95 3.51 -8.32 -13.87
N THR A 96 4.30 -8.72 -12.88
CA THR A 96 4.31 -8.10 -11.55
C THR A 96 5.67 -7.48 -11.27
N LEU A 97 5.70 -6.20 -11.00
CA LEU A 97 6.88 -5.49 -10.51
C LEU A 97 6.88 -5.45 -8.99
N VAL A 98 7.97 -5.87 -8.36
CA VAL A 98 8.21 -5.67 -6.93
C VAL A 98 9.28 -4.59 -6.77
N ALA A 99 8.96 -3.51 -6.05
CA ALA A 99 9.86 -2.37 -5.93
C ALA A 99 9.73 -1.63 -4.59
N THR A 100 10.75 -0.84 -4.27
CA THR A 100 10.65 0.22 -3.24
C THR A 100 10.21 1.54 -3.87
N ASP A 101 9.75 2.50 -3.04
CA ASP A 101 9.36 3.84 -3.50
C ASP A 101 10.45 4.55 -4.31
N ILE A 102 11.69 4.50 -3.79
CA ILE A 102 12.83 5.18 -4.42
C ILE A 102 13.10 4.61 -5.82
N ALA A 103 13.04 3.29 -5.95
CA ALA A 103 13.27 2.62 -7.23
C ALA A 103 12.14 2.88 -8.23
N ALA A 104 10.91 2.99 -7.77
CA ALA A 104 9.75 3.22 -8.61
C ALA A 104 9.52 4.70 -9.00
N ARG A 105 10.33 5.63 -8.48
CA ARG A 105 10.24 7.04 -8.89
C ARG A 105 10.59 7.22 -10.36
N GLY A 106 9.82 8.06 -11.05
CA GLY A 106 10.03 8.34 -12.47
C GLY A 106 9.70 7.18 -13.42
N LEU A 107 9.07 6.11 -12.91
CA LEU A 107 8.55 5.08 -13.80
C LEU A 107 7.37 5.63 -14.59
N ASP A 108 7.54 5.63 -15.91
CA ASP A 108 6.48 5.94 -16.86
C ASP A 108 5.98 4.64 -17.49
N VAL A 109 5.00 4.04 -16.82
CA VAL A 109 4.32 2.81 -17.24
C VAL A 109 2.83 3.04 -17.12
N ASP A 110 2.15 2.88 -18.22
CA ASP A 110 0.70 2.95 -18.30
C ASP A 110 0.04 1.57 -18.06
N ASP A 111 -1.27 1.55 -18.01
CA ASP A 111 -2.09 0.33 -17.91
C ASP A 111 -1.76 -0.56 -16.70
N ILE A 112 -1.35 0.04 -15.59
CA ILE A 112 -1.21 -0.67 -14.33
C ILE A 112 -2.62 -0.92 -13.77
N THR A 113 -3.03 -2.17 -13.73
CA THR A 113 -4.37 -2.58 -13.27
C THR A 113 -4.46 -2.64 -11.75
N LEU A 114 -3.36 -3.00 -11.09
CA LEU A 114 -3.32 -3.20 -9.65
C LEU A 114 -2.04 -2.62 -9.02
N VAL A 115 -2.22 -1.88 -7.93
CA VAL A 115 -1.16 -1.51 -7.00
C VAL A 115 -1.39 -2.21 -5.67
N VAL A 116 -0.39 -2.94 -5.17
CA VAL A 116 -0.42 -3.54 -3.84
C VAL A 116 0.60 -2.85 -2.94
N ASN A 117 0.15 -2.25 -1.86
CA ASN A 117 1.01 -1.85 -0.76
C ASN A 117 1.22 -3.08 0.15
N TYR A 118 2.22 -3.91 -0.16
CA TYR A 118 2.60 -5.00 0.73
C TYR A 118 3.06 -4.47 2.09
N ASP A 119 3.86 -3.41 2.08
CA ASP A 119 4.15 -2.60 3.25
C ASP A 119 3.57 -1.20 3.08
N LEU A 120 2.85 -0.70 4.09
CA LEU A 120 2.39 0.69 4.08
C LEU A 120 3.58 1.66 4.08
N PRO A 121 3.51 2.78 3.35
CA PRO A 121 4.54 3.81 3.39
C PRO A 121 4.51 4.53 4.74
N LYS A 122 5.66 5.06 5.17
CA LYS A 122 5.76 5.83 6.41
C LYS A 122 5.03 7.17 6.33
N GLN A 123 4.92 7.74 5.15
CA GLN A 123 4.30 9.03 4.86
C GLN A 123 3.02 8.83 4.03
N ALA A 124 1.99 9.59 4.33
CA ALA A 124 0.69 9.42 3.68
C ALA A 124 0.63 9.98 2.24
N ASP A 125 1.46 10.98 1.92
CA ASP A 125 1.64 11.50 0.57
C ASP A 125 2.25 10.44 -0.36
N VAL A 126 3.24 9.67 0.12
CA VAL A 126 3.81 8.53 -0.61
C VAL A 126 2.75 7.48 -0.95
N TYR A 127 1.75 7.29 -0.07
CA TYR A 127 0.62 6.41 -0.37
C TYR A 127 -0.12 6.86 -1.65
N LEU A 128 -0.40 8.16 -1.78
CA LEU A 128 -1.04 8.69 -2.98
C LEU A 128 -0.18 8.53 -4.23
N HIS A 129 1.14 8.74 -4.12
CA HIS A 129 2.07 8.52 -5.23
C HIS A 129 2.11 7.07 -5.71
N ARG A 130 1.99 6.11 -4.78
CA ARG A 130 1.91 4.69 -5.13
C ARG A 130 0.61 4.35 -5.85
N ILE A 131 -0.53 4.71 -5.26
CA ILE A 131 -1.83 4.39 -5.88
C ILE A 131 -2.04 5.15 -7.19
N GLY A 132 -1.45 6.34 -7.36
CA GLY A 132 -1.44 7.09 -8.62
C GLY A 132 -0.58 6.45 -9.72
N ARG A 133 0.01 5.26 -9.51
CA ARG A 133 0.58 4.46 -10.60
C ARG A 133 -0.49 3.73 -11.40
N THR A 134 -1.65 3.48 -10.82
CA THR A 134 -2.82 2.96 -11.55
C THR A 134 -3.82 4.08 -11.89
N ALA A 135 -4.86 3.76 -12.62
CA ALA A 135 -5.92 4.67 -13.06
C ALA A 135 -5.45 5.86 -13.93
N ARG A 136 -4.36 5.70 -14.66
CA ARG A 136 -3.87 6.68 -15.62
C ARG A 136 -4.70 6.64 -16.93
N GLY A 137 -4.58 7.70 -17.73
CA GLY A 137 -5.28 7.76 -19.03
C GLY A 137 -6.81 7.67 -18.97
N GLY A 138 -7.41 8.00 -17.81
CA GLY A 138 -8.87 7.92 -17.67
C GLY A 138 -9.43 6.55 -17.30
N GLN A 139 -8.60 5.53 -17.18
CA GLN A 139 -9.00 4.17 -16.82
C GLN A 139 -9.32 4.03 -15.33
N LYS A 140 -10.00 2.94 -14.97
CA LYS A 140 -10.20 2.55 -13.56
C LYS A 140 -9.00 1.76 -13.07
N GLY A 141 -8.61 1.96 -11.81
CA GLY A 141 -7.51 1.26 -11.18
C GLY A 141 -7.89 0.66 -9.84
N THR A 142 -7.08 -0.27 -9.38
CA THR A 142 -7.26 -0.94 -8.08
C THR A 142 -6.03 -0.73 -7.21
N ALA A 143 -6.24 -0.41 -5.94
CA ALA A 143 -5.18 -0.30 -4.94
C ALA A 143 -5.54 -1.10 -3.68
N VAL A 144 -4.70 -2.05 -3.31
CA VAL A 144 -4.90 -2.92 -2.15
C VAL A 144 -3.76 -2.73 -1.17
N SER A 145 -4.06 -2.59 0.11
CA SER A 145 -3.04 -2.53 1.17
C SER A 145 -3.15 -3.74 2.08
N LEU A 146 -2.01 -4.39 2.35
CA LEU A 146 -1.90 -5.50 3.28
C LEU A 146 -1.34 -4.99 4.60
N VAL A 147 -2.12 -5.09 5.67
CA VAL A 147 -1.84 -4.33 6.90
C VAL A 147 -1.78 -5.26 8.10
N GLU A 148 -0.64 -5.28 8.78
CA GLU A 148 -0.46 -5.99 10.05
C GLU A 148 -0.79 -5.09 11.25
N ALA A 149 -0.97 -5.69 12.42
CA ALA A 149 -1.32 -4.98 13.65
C ALA A 149 -0.37 -3.81 13.99
N HIS A 150 0.93 -3.98 13.75
CA HIS A 150 1.93 -2.95 13.98
C HIS A 150 1.84 -1.75 13.03
N ASP A 151 1.19 -1.92 11.88
CA ASP A 151 0.96 -0.84 10.90
C ASP A 151 -0.33 -0.04 11.16
N ALA A 152 -1.10 -0.35 12.21
CA ALA A 152 -2.37 0.30 12.51
C ALA A 152 -2.29 1.84 12.56
N LEU A 153 -1.20 2.38 13.15
CA LEU A 153 -0.99 3.82 13.21
C LEU A 153 -0.65 4.43 11.84
N LEU A 154 0.06 3.69 10.98
CA LEU A 154 0.35 4.12 9.61
C LEU A 154 -0.95 4.16 8.80
N LEU A 155 -1.77 3.13 8.90
CA LEU A 155 -3.09 3.10 8.27
C LEU A 155 -3.95 4.28 8.72
N GLY A 156 -3.98 4.57 10.02
CA GLY A 156 -4.71 5.74 10.55
C GLY A 156 -4.18 7.09 10.06
N ARG A 157 -2.88 7.19 9.73
CA ARG A 157 -2.32 8.40 9.08
C ARG A 157 -2.78 8.53 7.63
N VAL A 158 -2.75 7.43 6.89
CA VAL A 158 -3.23 7.38 5.50
C VAL A 158 -4.71 7.78 5.45
N GLU A 159 -5.56 7.19 6.27
CA GLU A 159 -6.99 7.48 6.31
C GLU A 159 -7.30 8.94 6.66
N ARG A 160 -6.56 9.53 7.62
CA ARG A 160 -6.70 10.96 7.93
C ARG A 160 -6.28 11.86 6.78
N TYR A 161 -5.24 11.49 6.06
CA TYR A 161 -4.75 12.25 4.91
C TYR A 161 -5.72 12.18 3.72
N LEU A 162 -6.37 11.02 3.54
CA LEU A 162 -7.40 10.82 2.52
C LEU A 162 -8.74 11.47 2.90
N ASP A 163 -8.93 11.84 4.17
CA ASP A 163 -10.22 12.20 4.78
C ASP A 163 -11.29 11.14 4.55
N ALA A 164 -10.89 9.87 4.55
CA ALA A 164 -11.75 8.73 4.29
C ALA A 164 -11.24 7.47 5.00
N LYS A 165 -12.16 6.62 5.43
CA LYS A 165 -11.84 5.26 5.89
C LYS A 165 -11.73 4.32 4.68
N LEU A 166 -10.68 3.51 4.65
CA LEU A 166 -10.54 2.48 3.63
C LEU A 166 -11.39 1.26 4.02
N ASP A 167 -12.07 0.66 3.06
CA ASP A 167 -12.83 -0.57 3.29
C ASP A 167 -11.93 -1.68 3.83
N ARG A 168 -12.40 -2.41 4.87
CA ARG A 168 -11.75 -3.63 5.36
C ARG A 168 -12.41 -4.81 4.68
N ARG A 169 -11.70 -5.46 3.77
CA ARG A 169 -12.20 -6.64 3.07
C ARG A 169 -11.53 -7.90 3.58
N THR A 170 -12.25 -8.99 3.55
CA THR A 170 -11.73 -10.32 3.89
C THR A 170 -11.82 -11.22 2.67
N ILE A 171 -10.88 -12.14 2.55
CA ILE A 171 -10.89 -13.23 1.58
C ILE A 171 -11.34 -14.48 2.31
N GLU A 172 -12.19 -15.27 1.70
CA GLU A 172 -12.64 -16.55 2.28
C GLU A 172 -11.43 -17.45 2.54
N GLY A 173 -11.40 -18.10 3.70
CA GLY A 173 -10.25 -18.90 4.15
C GLY A 173 -9.04 -18.11 4.64
N LEU A 174 -9.01 -16.77 4.46
CA LEU A 174 -7.90 -15.89 4.88
C LEU A 174 -8.39 -14.74 5.78
N LYS A 175 -9.34 -15.01 6.67
CA LYS A 175 -9.80 -14.02 7.66
C LYS A 175 -8.74 -13.87 8.76
N PRO A 176 -8.43 -12.63 9.21
CA PRO A 176 -7.54 -12.43 10.35
C PRO A 176 -8.19 -13.02 11.61
N GLN A 177 -7.36 -13.67 12.44
CA GLN A 177 -7.79 -14.30 13.70
C GLN A 177 -7.64 -13.35 14.88
N TYR A 178 -6.70 -12.41 14.81
CA TYR A 178 -6.43 -11.46 15.89
C TYR A 178 -7.20 -10.17 15.74
N LYS A 179 -7.58 -9.59 16.89
CA LYS A 179 -8.23 -8.28 16.92
C LYS A 179 -7.24 -7.20 16.49
N PHE A 180 -7.57 -6.51 15.41
CA PHE A 180 -6.75 -5.42 14.90
C PHE A 180 -6.83 -4.19 15.83
N PRO A 181 -5.70 -3.55 16.16
CA PRO A 181 -5.68 -2.35 17.00
C PRO A 181 -6.45 -1.20 16.35
N SER A 182 -6.91 -0.25 17.18
CA SER A 182 -7.51 0.98 16.66
C SER A 182 -6.52 1.76 15.79
N THR A 183 -6.98 2.23 14.64
CA THR A 183 -6.23 3.11 13.74
C THR A 183 -6.15 4.55 14.27
N GLU A 184 -6.81 4.86 15.37
CA GLU A 184 -6.82 6.15 16.02
C GLU A 184 -5.87 6.14 17.23
N LYS A 185 -5.10 7.23 17.41
CA LYS A 185 -4.41 7.44 18.68
C LYS A 185 -5.49 7.57 19.75
N SER A 186 -5.47 6.72 20.78
CA SER A 186 -6.33 6.94 21.94
C SER A 186 -6.08 8.35 22.45
N ARG A 187 -7.06 9.23 22.30
CA ARG A 187 -7.06 10.49 23.05
C ARG A 187 -7.14 10.08 24.50
N SER A 188 -6.02 10.12 25.21
CA SER A 188 -6.04 10.01 26.67
C SER A 188 -7.04 11.03 27.16
N LYS A 189 -8.17 10.57 27.68
CA LYS A 189 -9.13 11.41 28.37
C LYS A 189 -8.40 11.95 29.61
N LYS A 190 -7.70 13.06 29.49
CA LYS A 190 -7.34 13.88 30.63
C LYS A 190 -8.68 14.29 31.25
N LYS A 191 -9.12 13.57 32.28
CA LYS A 191 -10.18 14.02 33.18
C LYS A 191 -9.69 15.34 33.74
N VAL A 192 -10.21 16.44 33.21
CA VAL A 192 -10.13 17.73 33.84
C VAL A 192 -10.96 17.61 35.13
N LYS A 193 -10.29 17.36 36.26
CA LYS A 193 -10.90 17.50 37.56
C LYS A 193 -11.30 18.98 37.70
N LYS A 194 -12.58 19.29 37.50
CA LYS A 194 -13.15 20.56 37.94
C LYS A 194 -12.95 20.64 39.44
N LYS A 195 -12.00 21.44 39.88
CA LYS A 195 -11.93 21.93 41.26
C LYS A 195 -13.16 22.81 41.46
N THR A 196 -14.15 22.31 42.16
CA THR A 196 -15.24 23.12 42.72
C THR A 196 -14.69 23.82 43.94
N ASP A 197 -14.30 25.08 43.79
CA ASP A 197 -14.03 25.98 44.92
C ASP A 197 -15.38 26.27 45.61
N LYS A 198 -15.61 25.55 46.70
CA LYS A 198 -16.63 25.94 47.68
C LYS A 198 -16.09 27.13 48.47
N LYS A 199 -16.48 28.33 48.07
CA LYS A 199 -16.39 29.50 48.91
C LYS A 199 -17.33 29.32 50.12
N LYS A 200 -16.76 28.94 51.26
CA LYS A 200 -17.47 29.12 52.54
C LYS A 200 -17.52 30.62 52.84
N LYS A 201 -18.70 31.19 52.78
CA LYS A 201 -19.03 32.40 53.55
C LYS A 201 -19.18 32.00 55.00
N SER A 202 -18.40 32.56 55.87
CA SER A 202 -18.67 32.63 57.31
C SER A 202 -18.92 34.06 57.68
N ARG A 203 -19.97 34.21 58.41
CA ARG A 203 -20.19 35.35 59.27
C ARG A 203 -19.09 35.45 60.33
#